data_ba097c24f9d7f48892599ff8b8a6d511
#
_entry.id   ba097c24f9d7f48892599ff8b8a6d511
#
_cell.length_a   1.000
_cell.length_b   1.000
_cell.length_c   1.000
_cell.angle_alpha   90.00
_cell.angle_beta   90.00
_cell.angle_gamma   90.00
#
_symmetry.space_group_name_H-M   'P 1'
#
loop_
_entity.id
_entity.type
_entity.pdbx_description
1 polymer ?
#
loop_
_entity_poly.entity_id
_entity_poly.type
_entity_poly.pdbx_seq_one_letter_code
_entity_poly.pdbx_strand_id
1 'polypeptide(L)'
;TICEELTGMYKEEEIEVNRCRIKGDCAQLEYLTGITLEDKLDHLLEEGRTEELEKLFFSYIQKVKNIHEKKPFEKTPEFVRVFGNVNLRSDLKCTEISNIDFVPANIILSENKVSVIDYEWTFAFPVPSQFLVYRMIFYYLELNDKRGILKERDFYEKAGILPEDIEVYVEMEHNFQQYILGEHTAMRNMYAQISPGRVEVEDYYREKKQESLEMLQIFWDNGKSFNEADSVRYLFRNGKIQTEFELPENTTMLRLDPGEMSKGLKIVKLTWEDESQVKFHTDGCEVSSGEFYFGGDDPQIIVDSVPENRK
;
A
#
# COMPACT_ATOMS: atom_id res chain seq x y z
N THR A 1 -1.65 26.28 -22.65
CA THR A 1 -0.95 24.97 -22.49
C THR A 1 -1.95 23.87 -22.08
N ILE A 2 -1.63 22.59 -22.31
CA ILE A 2 -2.47 21.44 -21.90
C ILE A 2 -2.81 21.54 -20.39
N CYS A 3 -1.85 21.93 -19.56
CA CYS A 3 -2.06 22.11 -18.13
C CYS A 3 -3.11 23.19 -17.79
N GLU A 4 -3.15 24.30 -18.52
CA GLU A 4 -4.15 25.36 -18.33
C GLU A 4 -5.54 24.89 -18.75
N GLU A 5 -5.63 24.12 -19.81
CA GLU A 5 -6.89 23.56 -20.30
C GLU A 5 -7.43 22.50 -19.34
N LEU A 6 -6.58 21.57 -18.85
CA LEU A 6 -6.95 20.64 -17.78
C LEU A 6 -7.40 21.36 -16.51
N THR A 7 -6.67 22.41 -16.10
CA THR A 7 -7.03 23.23 -14.94
C THR A 7 -8.42 23.85 -15.11
N GLY A 8 -8.73 24.32 -16.30
CA GLY A 8 -10.07 24.86 -16.64
C GLY A 8 -11.17 23.80 -16.56
N MET A 9 -10.92 22.61 -17.11
CA MET A 9 -11.87 21.50 -17.12
C MET A 9 -12.17 20.94 -15.72
N TYR A 10 -11.13 20.80 -14.89
CA TYR A 10 -11.25 20.17 -13.57
C TYR A 10 -11.79 21.10 -12.49
N LYS A 11 -11.76 22.41 -12.74
CA LYS A 11 -12.25 23.43 -11.80
C LYS A 11 -13.73 23.27 -11.46
N GLU A 12 -14.56 22.83 -12.40
CA GLU A 12 -15.99 22.61 -12.18
C GLU A 12 -16.27 21.52 -11.13
N GLU A 13 -15.35 20.58 -10.99
CA GLU A 13 -15.42 19.46 -10.02
C GLU A 13 -14.54 19.69 -8.79
N GLU A 14 -14.07 20.95 -8.59
CA GLU A 14 -13.22 21.34 -7.46
C GLU A 14 -11.90 20.52 -7.38
N ILE A 15 -11.37 20.13 -8.54
CA ILE A 15 -10.11 19.40 -8.67
C ILE A 15 -9.04 20.35 -9.19
N GLU A 16 -7.90 20.40 -8.53
CA GLU A 16 -6.73 21.16 -8.99
C GLU A 16 -5.74 20.25 -9.72
N VAL A 17 -5.04 20.85 -10.70
CA VAL A 17 -3.93 20.18 -11.39
C VAL A 17 -2.63 20.63 -10.73
N ASN A 18 -1.76 19.68 -10.34
CA ASN A 18 -0.45 20.00 -9.78
C ASN A 18 0.37 20.78 -10.82
N ARG A 19 0.80 21.99 -10.45
CA ARG A 19 1.46 22.91 -11.38
C ARG A 19 2.92 22.53 -11.58
N CYS A 20 3.30 22.36 -12.84
CA CYS A 20 4.69 22.27 -13.26
C CYS A 20 5.19 23.63 -13.75
N ARG A 21 6.36 24.05 -13.29
CA ARG A 21 7.06 25.25 -13.74
C ARG A 21 8.42 24.86 -14.30
N ILE A 22 8.73 25.35 -15.50
CA ILE A 22 10.06 25.17 -16.07
C ILE A 22 10.96 26.29 -15.56
N LYS A 23 12.09 25.93 -14.95
CA LYS A 23 13.12 26.88 -14.49
C LYS A 23 14.48 26.43 -14.99
N GLY A 24 14.96 27.08 -16.06
CA GLY A 24 16.12 26.61 -16.82
C GLY A 24 15.86 25.23 -17.41
N ASP A 25 16.74 24.30 -17.16
CA ASP A 25 16.63 22.90 -17.63
C ASP A 25 15.90 21.98 -16.65
N CYS A 26 15.27 22.54 -15.59
CA CYS A 26 14.60 21.78 -14.56
C CYS A 26 13.08 22.02 -14.58
N ALA A 27 12.32 20.94 -14.40
CA ALA A 27 10.90 21.00 -14.08
C ALA A 27 10.72 21.06 -12.54
N GLN A 28 10.01 22.08 -12.06
CA GLN A 28 9.68 22.25 -10.65
C GLN A 28 8.20 21.98 -10.44
N LEU A 29 7.90 20.94 -9.68
CA LEU A 29 6.55 20.56 -9.23
C LEU A 29 6.33 21.03 -7.79
N GLU A 30 5.10 21.39 -7.45
CA GLU A 30 4.70 21.65 -6.07
C GLU A 30 4.63 20.32 -5.31
N TYR A 31 5.25 20.25 -4.14
CA TYR A 31 5.08 19.11 -3.25
C TYR A 31 3.71 19.19 -2.57
N LEU A 32 2.88 18.19 -2.79
CA LEU A 32 1.55 18.10 -2.21
C LEU A 32 1.57 17.21 -0.95
N THR A 33 0.96 17.71 0.12
CA THR A 33 0.73 16.94 1.34
C THR A 33 -0.66 16.29 1.27
N GLY A 34 -0.78 15.06 1.76
CA GLY A 34 -2.04 14.30 1.75
C GLY A 34 -1.78 12.82 1.49
N ILE A 35 -2.85 12.09 1.26
CA ILE A 35 -2.81 10.68 0.87
C ILE A 35 -3.43 10.53 -0.52
N THR A 36 -3.10 9.47 -1.23
CA THR A 36 -3.75 9.19 -2.50
C THR A 36 -5.21 8.74 -2.29
N LEU A 37 -6.03 8.89 -3.31
CA LEU A 37 -7.37 8.28 -3.29
C LEU A 37 -7.24 6.75 -3.15
N GLU A 38 -6.23 6.16 -3.76
CA GLU A 38 -5.91 4.73 -3.64
C GLU A 38 -5.67 4.33 -2.17
N ASP A 39 -4.78 5.02 -1.46
CA ASP A 39 -4.53 4.77 -0.03
C ASP A 39 -5.80 4.93 0.80
N LYS A 40 -6.62 5.95 0.49
CA LYS A 40 -7.88 6.16 1.21
C LYS A 40 -8.85 5.00 1.01
N LEU A 41 -8.95 4.48 -0.22
CA LEU A 41 -9.78 3.34 -0.55
C LEU A 41 -9.26 2.06 0.13
N ASP A 42 -7.95 1.86 0.13
CA ASP A 42 -7.32 0.71 0.78
C ASP A 42 -7.53 0.73 2.31
N HIS A 43 -7.43 1.90 2.97
CA HIS A 43 -7.77 2.03 4.38
C HIS A 43 -9.24 1.63 4.67
N LEU A 44 -10.18 2.06 3.81
CA LEU A 44 -11.58 1.66 3.95
C LEU A 44 -11.77 0.14 3.76
N LEU A 45 -11.02 -0.46 2.84
CA LEU A 45 -11.03 -1.90 2.62
C LEU A 45 -10.50 -2.66 3.84
N GLU A 46 -9.37 -2.24 4.40
CA GLU A 46 -8.75 -2.82 5.59
C GLU A 46 -9.67 -2.72 6.84
N GLU A 47 -10.43 -1.62 6.95
CA GLU A 47 -11.45 -1.44 7.99
C GLU A 47 -12.75 -2.24 7.73
N GLY A 48 -12.88 -2.94 6.60
CA GLY A 48 -14.09 -3.66 6.21
C GLY A 48 -15.25 -2.75 5.78
N ARG A 49 -15.02 -1.46 5.54
CA ARG A 49 -16.01 -0.44 5.17
C ARG A 49 -16.23 -0.38 3.65
N THR A 50 -16.53 -1.53 3.07
CA THR A 50 -16.61 -1.71 1.60
C THR A 50 -17.71 -0.89 0.93
N GLU A 51 -18.82 -0.60 1.61
CA GLU A 51 -19.89 0.26 1.07
C GLU A 51 -19.46 1.73 0.98
N GLU A 52 -18.70 2.21 1.95
CA GLU A 52 -18.15 3.56 1.93
C GLU A 52 -17.06 3.70 0.88
N LEU A 53 -16.22 2.67 0.74
CA LEU A 53 -15.24 2.57 -0.34
C LEU A 53 -15.94 2.70 -1.69
N GLU A 54 -16.94 1.89 -1.94
CA GLU A 54 -17.69 1.89 -3.20
C GLU A 54 -18.32 3.28 -3.45
N LYS A 55 -18.99 3.85 -2.46
CA LYS A 55 -19.58 5.18 -2.57
C LYS A 55 -18.54 6.26 -2.90
N LEU A 56 -17.39 6.22 -2.24
CA LEU A 56 -16.30 7.15 -2.50
C LEU A 56 -15.75 6.96 -3.92
N PHE A 57 -15.45 5.74 -4.32
CA PHE A 57 -14.93 5.43 -5.64
C PHE A 57 -15.88 5.91 -6.75
N PHE A 58 -17.17 5.59 -6.65
CA PHE A 58 -18.18 6.01 -7.64
C PHE A 58 -18.39 7.53 -7.66
N SER A 59 -18.13 8.24 -6.57
CA SER A 59 -18.15 9.71 -6.59
C SER A 59 -17.08 10.28 -7.53
N TYR A 60 -15.90 9.66 -7.61
CA TYR A 60 -14.83 10.05 -8.53
C TYR A 60 -15.11 9.60 -9.97
N ILE A 61 -15.71 8.43 -10.18
CA ILE A 61 -16.23 8.03 -11.50
C ILE A 61 -17.21 9.08 -12.02
N GLN A 62 -18.12 9.56 -11.16
CA GLN A 62 -19.06 10.60 -11.55
C GLN A 62 -18.38 11.91 -11.92
N LYS A 63 -17.32 12.31 -11.21
CA LYS A 63 -16.50 13.48 -11.56
C LYS A 63 -15.87 13.31 -12.96
N VAL A 64 -15.32 12.15 -13.27
CA VAL A 64 -14.79 11.87 -14.64
C VAL A 64 -15.88 12.03 -15.69
N LYS A 65 -17.07 11.46 -15.45
CA LYS A 65 -18.21 11.61 -16.38
C LYS A 65 -18.63 13.07 -16.55
N ASN A 66 -18.76 13.81 -15.45
CA ASN A 66 -19.12 15.21 -15.48
C ASN A 66 -18.10 16.06 -16.27
N ILE A 67 -16.82 15.77 -16.12
CA ILE A 67 -15.74 16.47 -16.85
C ILE A 67 -15.72 16.08 -18.32
N HIS A 68 -15.85 14.78 -18.67
CA HIS A 68 -15.50 14.26 -19.98
C HIS A 68 -16.69 13.91 -20.89
N GLU A 69 -17.94 13.87 -20.39
CA GLU A 69 -19.12 13.54 -21.21
C GLU A 69 -19.77 14.79 -21.81
N LYS A 70 -19.03 15.60 -22.59
CA LYS A 70 -19.52 16.89 -23.13
C LYS A 70 -20.04 16.79 -24.57
N LYS A 71 -19.50 15.90 -25.39
CA LYS A 71 -19.88 15.72 -26.79
C LYS A 71 -19.81 14.27 -27.23
N PRO A 72 -20.48 13.86 -28.33
CA PRO A 72 -20.30 12.55 -28.93
C PRO A 72 -18.83 12.30 -29.28
N PHE A 73 -18.38 11.07 -29.08
CA PHE A 73 -17.05 10.65 -29.49
C PHE A 73 -17.01 10.34 -30.98
N GLU A 74 -15.99 10.86 -31.66
CA GLU A 74 -15.65 10.54 -33.03
C GLU A 74 -14.18 10.10 -33.09
N LYS A 75 -13.92 9.00 -33.80
CA LYS A 75 -12.58 8.42 -33.92
C LYS A 75 -11.71 9.32 -34.81
N THR A 76 -10.59 9.78 -34.32
CA THR A 76 -9.62 10.58 -35.09
C THR A 76 -8.42 9.73 -35.51
N PRO A 77 -7.61 10.18 -36.50
CA PRO A 77 -6.37 9.50 -36.87
C PRO A 77 -5.37 9.41 -35.70
N GLU A 78 -5.32 10.43 -34.85
CA GLU A 78 -4.47 10.45 -33.66
C GLU A 78 -4.90 9.39 -32.65
N PHE A 79 -6.21 9.25 -32.42
CA PHE A 79 -6.76 8.20 -31.59
C PHE A 79 -6.37 6.81 -32.11
N VAL A 80 -6.55 6.57 -33.41
CA VAL A 80 -6.22 5.29 -34.04
C VAL A 80 -4.73 4.96 -33.92
N ARG A 81 -3.87 5.97 -34.02
CA ARG A 81 -2.42 5.79 -33.87
C ARG A 81 -2.03 5.31 -32.46
N VAL A 82 -2.73 5.74 -31.41
CA VAL A 82 -2.41 5.42 -30.02
C VAL A 82 -3.15 4.17 -29.55
N PHE A 83 -4.45 4.09 -29.84
CA PHE A 83 -5.35 3.08 -29.27
C PHE A 83 -5.77 2.00 -30.27
N GLY A 84 -5.32 2.08 -31.53
CA GLY A 84 -5.71 1.14 -32.58
C GLY A 84 -7.07 1.45 -33.23
N ASN A 85 -7.36 0.73 -34.32
CA ASN A 85 -8.65 0.88 -35.00
C ASN A 85 -9.71 -0.06 -34.39
N VAL A 86 -9.93 0.08 -33.10
CA VAL A 86 -10.87 -0.73 -32.32
C VAL A 86 -12.34 -0.44 -32.65
N ASN A 87 -13.23 -1.39 -32.43
CA ASN A 87 -14.66 -1.22 -32.71
C ASN A 87 -15.40 -0.74 -31.44
N LEU A 88 -15.67 0.56 -31.37
CA LEU A 88 -16.35 1.21 -30.26
C LEU A 88 -17.85 1.42 -30.55
N ARG A 89 -18.66 1.46 -29.50
CA ARG A 89 -20.08 1.85 -29.60
C ARG A 89 -20.21 3.30 -30.10
N SER A 90 -21.35 3.60 -30.69
CA SER A 90 -21.62 4.93 -31.28
C SER A 90 -22.13 5.97 -30.30
N ASP A 91 -22.53 5.56 -29.07
CA ASP A 91 -23.16 6.41 -28.07
C ASP A 91 -22.14 6.96 -27.03
N LEU A 92 -20.86 6.69 -27.23
CA LEU A 92 -19.80 7.15 -26.32
C LEU A 92 -19.63 8.67 -26.40
N LYS A 93 -19.24 9.24 -25.28
CA LYS A 93 -18.99 10.68 -25.13
C LYS A 93 -17.52 10.97 -24.79
N CYS A 94 -17.09 12.19 -25.04
CA CYS A 94 -15.73 12.65 -24.84
C CYS A 94 -15.64 14.18 -24.64
N THR A 95 -14.41 14.64 -24.43
CA THR A 95 -13.96 16.03 -24.59
C THR A 95 -12.84 16.13 -25.63
N GLU A 96 -12.38 17.33 -25.96
CA GLU A 96 -11.24 17.54 -26.87
C GLU A 96 -9.91 17.12 -26.27
N ILE A 97 -9.81 17.17 -24.93
CA ILE A 97 -8.61 16.85 -24.17
C ILE A 97 -8.96 15.75 -23.16
N SER A 98 -8.10 14.77 -23.06
CA SER A 98 -8.32 13.61 -22.20
C SER A 98 -7.05 13.26 -21.44
N ASN A 99 -7.07 13.37 -20.12
CA ASN A 99 -6.05 12.79 -19.24
C ASN A 99 -6.45 11.35 -18.92
N ILE A 100 -5.73 10.39 -19.50
CA ILE A 100 -6.03 8.96 -19.28
C ILE A 100 -5.43 8.42 -17.97
N ASP A 101 -4.57 9.19 -17.29
CA ASP A 101 -3.97 8.85 -16.00
C ASP A 101 -4.73 9.42 -14.81
N PHE A 102 -6.00 9.77 -15.01
CA PHE A 102 -6.90 10.10 -13.90
C PHE A 102 -7.31 8.81 -13.16
N VAL A 103 -6.34 8.21 -12.49
CA VAL A 103 -6.49 6.96 -11.72
C VAL A 103 -6.31 7.23 -10.22
N PRO A 104 -6.82 6.37 -9.32
CA PRO A 104 -6.80 6.62 -7.88
C PRO A 104 -5.42 6.93 -7.29
N ALA A 105 -4.35 6.31 -7.79
CA ALA A 105 -2.98 6.56 -7.36
C ALA A 105 -2.49 7.99 -7.68
N ASN A 106 -3.09 8.65 -8.68
CA ASN A 106 -2.70 9.98 -9.15
C ASN A 106 -3.60 11.11 -8.61
N ILE A 107 -4.48 10.82 -7.66
CA ILE A 107 -5.39 11.78 -7.04
C ILE A 107 -5.00 11.94 -5.58
N ILE A 108 -4.50 13.12 -5.20
CA ILE A 108 -4.09 13.45 -3.84
C ILE A 108 -5.24 14.12 -3.09
N LEU A 109 -5.57 13.58 -1.95
CA LEU A 109 -6.58 14.08 -1.01
C LEU A 109 -5.88 14.80 0.14
N SER A 110 -6.06 16.11 0.24
CA SER A 110 -5.68 16.93 1.39
C SER A 110 -6.93 17.34 2.18
N GLU A 111 -6.78 17.98 3.34
CA GLU A 111 -7.92 18.33 4.21
C GLU A 111 -9.06 19.08 3.49
N ASN A 112 -8.72 19.99 2.56
CA ASN A 112 -9.72 20.83 1.87
C ASN A 112 -9.48 20.87 0.34
N LYS A 113 -8.69 19.95 -0.21
CA LYS A 113 -8.25 20.05 -1.59
C LYS A 113 -8.08 18.68 -2.22
N VAL A 114 -8.55 18.56 -3.45
CA VAL A 114 -8.29 17.40 -4.31
C VAL A 114 -7.36 17.86 -5.42
N SER A 115 -6.26 17.17 -5.63
CA SER A 115 -5.28 17.51 -6.65
C SER A 115 -4.93 16.31 -7.51
N VAL A 116 -4.78 16.53 -8.81
CA VAL A 116 -4.31 15.50 -9.75
C VAL A 116 -2.82 15.73 -10.03
N ILE A 117 -2.07 14.67 -9.94
CA ILE A 117 -0.65 14.59 -10.29
C ILE A 117 -0.46 13.69 -11.51
N ASP A 118 0.75 13.61 -12.04
CA ASP A 118 1.16 12.65 -13.07
C ASP A 118 0.23 12.60 -14.29
N TYR A 119 -0.06 13.78 -14.84
CA TYR A 119 -0.94 13.97 -16.00
C TYR A 119 -0.17 14.01 -17.32
N GLU A 120 0.96 13.37 -17.43
CA GLU A 120 1.82 13.38 -18.62
C GLU A 120 1.14 12.73 -19.84
N TRP A 121 0.29 11.73 -19.61
CA TRP A 121 -0.51 11.09 -20.66
C TRP A 121 -1.84 11.81 -20.89
N THR A 122 -1.71 13.10 -21.13
CA THR A 122 -2.86 13.93 -21.55
C THR A 122 -2.81 14.15 -23.06
N PHE A 123 -3.86 13.70 -23.73
CA PHE A 123 -4.00 13.82 -25.17
C PHE A 123 -4.84 15.01 -25.57
N ALA A 124 -4.37 15.78 -26.57
CA ALA A 124 -5.11 16.87 -27.21
C ALA A 124 -5.97 16.34 -28.39
N PHE A 125 -6.64 15.20 -28.17
CA PHE A 125 -7.61 14.61 -29.05
C PHE A 125 -8.63 13.82 -28.24
N PRO A 126 -9.84 13.58 -28.80
CA PRO A 126 -10.89 12.87 -28.09
C PRO A 126 -10.53 11.44 -27.72
N VAL A 127 -10.79 11.08 -26.46
CA VAL A 127 -10.77 9.68 -25.97
C VAL A 127 -12.12 9.43 -25.27
N PRO A 128 -12.78 8.26 -25.46
CA PRO A 128 -14.04 7.98 -24.78
C PRO A 128 -13.92 8.10 -23.26
N SER A 129 -14.81 8.89 -22.63
CA SER A 129 -14.88 9.03 -21.17
C SER A 129 -15.01 7.68 -20.45
N GLN A 130 -15.74 6.76 -21.06
CA GLN A 130 -15.94 5.43 -20.52
C GLN A 130 -14.63 4.62 -20.47
N PHE A 131 -13.68 4.85 -21.39
CA PHE A 131 -12.34 4.26 -21.30
C PHE A 131 -11.54 4.81 -20.12
N LEU A 132 -11.68 6.12 -19.80
CA LEU A 132 -11.06 6.69 -18.60
C LEU A 132 -11.63 6.02 -17.32
N VAL A 133 -12.95 5.82 -17.29
CA VAL A 133 -13.60 5.12 -16.17
C VAL A 133 -13.14 3.66 -16.09
N TYR A 134 -13.02 2.96 -17.24
CA TYR A 134 -12.44 1.62 -17.28
C TYR A 134 -11.03 1.60 -16.66
N ARG A 135 -10.14 2.53 -17.06
CA ARG A 135 -8.79 2.62 -16.50
C ARG A 135 -8.79 2.85 -14.99
N MET A 136 -9.65 3.74 -14.47
CA MET A 136 -9.78 3.94 -13.02
C MET A 136 -10.09 2.62 -12.28
N ILE A 137 -11.06 1.85 -12.80
CA ILE A 137 -11.47 0.57 -12.22
C ILE A 137 -10.35 -0.45 -12.35
N PHE A 138 -9.79 -0.60 -13.54
CA PHE A 138 -8.74 -1.56 -13.85
C PHE A 138 -7.49 -1.35 -12.98
N TYR A 139 -6.98 -0.12 -12.94
CA TYR A 139 -5.78 0.21 -12.17
C TYR A 139 -5.99 0.09 -10.67
N TYR A 140 -7.21 0.24 -10.18
CA TYR A 140 -7.51 0.01 -8.76
C TYR A 140 -7.73 -1.47 -8.46
N LEU A 141 -8.57 -2.18 -9.21
CA LEU A 141 -8.96 -3.55 -8.86
C LEU A 141 -7.97 -4.63 -9.29
N GLU A 142 -7.37 -4.48 -10.50
CA GLU A 142 -6.65 -5.58 -11.12
C GLU A 142 -5.14 -5.59 -10.80
N LEU A 143 -4.60 -4.49 -10.29
CA LEU A 143 -3.17 -4.38 -10.02
C LEU A 143 -2.77 -4.79 -8.60
N ASN A 144 -3.72 -5.10 -7.72
CA ASN A 144 -3.45 -5.51 -6.35
C ASN A 144 -4.36 -6.67 -5.94
N ASP A 145 -3.79 -7.83 -5.69
CA ASP A 145 -4.51 -9.06 -5.34
C ASP A 145 -5.33 -8.93 -4.04
N LYS A 146 -4.91 -8.05 -3.12
CA LYS A 146 -5.65 -7.78 -1.87
C LYS A 146 -7.05 -7.19 -2.11
N ARG A 147 -7.26 -6.57 -3.26
CA ARG A 147 -8.55 -6.00 -3.69
C ARG A 147 -9.46 -7.01 -4.39
N GLY A 148 -9.03 -8.29 -4.47
CA GLY A 148 -9.77 -9.37 -5.14
C GLY A 148 -11.21 -9.54 -4.65
N ILE A 149 -11.47 -9.32 -3.35
CA ILE A 149 -12.82 -9.36 -2.77
C ILE A 149 -13.78 -8.32 -3.40
N LEU A 150 -13.26 -7.24 -3.97
CA LEU A 150 -14.08 -6.21 -4.62
C LEU A 150 -14.52 -6.61 -6.02
N LYS A 151 -13.90 -7.63 -6.65
CA LYS A 151 -14.25 -8.10 -8.00
C LYS A 151 -15.69 -8.64 -8.09
N GLU A 152 -16.21 -9.16 -6.97
CA GLU A 152 -17.60 -9.64 -6.86
C GLU A 152 -18.65 -8.50 -6.78
N ARG A 153 -18.21 -7.24 -6.73
CA ARG A 153 -19.09 -6.08 -6.53
C ARG A 153 -19.50 -5.38 -7.84
N ASP A 154 -19.21 -5.98 -8.98
CA ASP A 154 -19.66 -5.55 -10.31
C ASP A 154 -19.38 -4.06 -10.64
N PHE A 155 -18.17 -3.59 -10.34
CA PHE A 155 -17.77 -2.18 -10.54
C PHE A 155 -17.95 -1.74 -12.00
N TYR A 156 -17.61 -2.59 -12.96
CA TYR A 156 -17.74 -2.28 -14.38
C TYR A 156 -19.20 -2.10 -14.77
N GLU A 157 -20.08 -3.03 -14.41
CA GLU A 157 -21.50 -2.97 -14.71
C GLU A 157 -22.15 -1.74 -14.07
N LYS A 158 -21.87 -1.48 -12.78
CA LYS A 158 -22.34 -0.27 -12.07
C LYS A 158 -21.85 1.03 -12.70
N ALA A 159 -20.69 1.03 -13.33
CA ALA A 159 -20.16 2.17 -14.09
C ALA A 159 -20.80 2.32 -15.48
N GLY A 160 -21.58 1.33 -15.93
CA GLY A 160 -22.22 1.29 -17.23
C GLY A 160 -21.29 0.76 -18.35
N ILE A 161 -20.25 -0.01 -17.96
CA ILE A 161 -19.35 -0.68 -18.89
C ILE A 161 -19.85 -2.11 -19.11
N LEU A 162 -20.20 -2.43 -20.33
CA LEU A 162 -20.72 -3.75 -20.70
C LEU A 162 -19.55 -4.74 -20.88
N PRO A 163 -19.80 -6.05 -20.77
CA PRO A 163 -18.74 -7.06 -20.97
C PRO A 163 -18.05 -6.94 -22.34
N GLU A 164 -18.79 -6.64 -23.40
CA GLU A 164 -18.24 -6.41 -24.75
C GLU A 164 -17.36 -5.14 -24.84
N ASP A 165 -17.64 -4.10 -24.02
CA ASP A 165 -16.80 -2.91 -23.94
C ASP A 165 -15.46 -3.23 -23.28
N ILE A 166 -15.45 -4.11 -22.27
CA ILE A 166 -14.24 -4.50 -21.55
C ILE A 166 -13.21 -5.10 -22.49
N GLU A 167 -13.62 -6.01 -23.38
CA GLU A 167 -12.71 -6.61 -24.36
C GLU A 167 -12.06 -5.56 -25.26
N VAL A 168 -12.83 -4.58 -25.72
CA VAL A 168 -12.34 -3.47 -26.54
C VAL A 168 -11.39 -2.57 -25.74
N TYR A 169 -11.70 -2.28 -24.48
CA TYR A 169 -10.84 -1.45 -23.64
C TYR A 169 -9.54 -2.15 -23.22
N VAL A 170 -9.55 -3.47 -23.07
CA VAL A 170 -8.32 -4.27 -22.91
C VAL A 170 -7.43 -4.14 -24.15
N GLU A 171 -8.02 -4.21 -25.37
CA GLU A 171 -7.29 -4.00 -26.61
C GLU A 171 -6.72 -2.58 -26.70
N MET A 172 -7.51 -1.56 -26.35
CA MET A 172 -7.05 -0.16 -26.30
C MET A 172 -5.89 0.02 -25.34
N GLU A 173 -5.97 -0.56 -24.14
CA GLU A 173 -4.89 -0.49 -23.14
C GLU A 173 -3.63 -1.19 -23.65
N HIS A 174 -3.77 -2.36 -24.28
CA HIS A 174 -2.64 -3.07 -24.88
C HIS A 174 -1.98 -2.22 -25.99
N ASN A 175 -2.76 -1.62 -26.89
CA ASN A 175 -2.25 -0.77 -27.96
C ASN A 175 -1.55 0.49 -27.40
N PHE A 176 -2.10 1.11 -26.34
CA PHE A 176 -1.47 2.22 -25.65
C PHE A 176 -0.14 1.81 -25.02
N GLN A 177 -0.07 0.65 -24.36
CA GLN A 177 1.20 0.14 -23.83
C GLN A 177 2.23 -0.11 -24.94
N GLN A 178 1.82 -0.64 -26.07
CA GLN A 178 2.70 -0.78 -27.24
C GLN A 178 3.16 0.56 -27.79
N TYR A 179 2.28 1.56 -27.83
CA TYR A 179 2.61 2.93 -28.25
C TYR A 179 3.69 3.56 -27.36
N ILE A 180 3.62 3.37 -26.03
CA ILE A 180 4.62 3.85 -25.08
C ILE A 180 5.94 3.11 -25.21
N LEU A 181 5.89 1.79 -25.26
CA LEU A 181 7.06 0.93 -25.18
C LEU A 181 7.77 0.76 -26.52
N GLY A 182 7.07 0.95 -27.64
CA GLY A 182 7.59 0.67 -28.96
C GLY A 182 8.03 -0.81 -29.05
N GLU A 183 9.30 -1.02 -29.43
CA GLU A 183 9.89 -2.36 -29.53
C GLU A 183 10.43 -2.90 -28.18
N HIS A 184 10.32 -2.11 -27.09
CA HIS A 184 10.82 -2.51 -25.78
C HIS A 184 9.79 -3.36 -25.02
N THR A 185 10.28 -4.32 -24.25
CA THR A 185 9.46 -5.09 -23.32
C THR A 185 9.29 -4.32 -22.01
N ALA A 186 8.04 -4.15 -21.55
CA ALA A 186 7.80 -3.56 -20.25
C ALA A 186 8.57 -4.30 -19.16
N MET A 187 9.23 -3.55 -18.28
CA MET A 187 10.03 -4.11 -17.18
C MET A 187 9.22 -5.09 -16.34
N ARG A 188 7.94 -4.79 -16.09
CA ARG A 188 7.01 -5.67 -15.39
C ARG A 188 6.83 -7.03 -16.08
N ASN A 189 6.67 -7.03 -17.40
CA ASN A 189 6.52 -8.27 -18.18
C ASN A 189 7.84 -9.07 -18.20
N MET A 190 8.96 -8.36 -18.23
CA MET A 190 10.29 -8.99 -18.13
C MET A 190 10.47 -9.66 -16.77
N TYR A 191 10.11 -8.97 -15.67
CA TYR A 191 10.19 -9.55 -14.33
C TYR A 191 9.24 -10.73 -14.14
N ALA A 192 8.03 -10.69 -14.66
CA ALA A 192 7.09 -11.81 -14.59
C ALA A 192 7.62 -13.07 -15.33
N GLN A 193 8.37 -12.89 -16.42
CA GLN A 193 9.01 -13.99 -17.14
C GLN A 193 10.25 -14.54 -16.44
N ILE A 194 11.07 -13.69 -15.83
CA ILE A 194 12.32 -14.07 -15.18
C ILE A 194 12.07 -14.63 -13.78
N SER A 195 11.11 -14.14 -13.06
CA SER A 195 10.80 -14.53 -11.68
C SER A 195 9.29 -14.68 -11.45
N PRO A 196 8.70 -15.79 -11.90
CA PRO A 196 7.26 -16.02 -11.79
C PRO A 196 6.75 -16.21 -10.35
N GLY A 197 7.64 -16.32 -9.38
CA GLY A 197 7.32 -16.42 -7.94
C GLY A 197 7.68 -15.15 -7.15
N ARG A 198 7.52 -13.99 -7.75
CA ARG A 198 7.87 -12.71 -7.11
C ARG A 198 7.08 -12.49 -5.82
N VAL A 199 7.80 -12.29 -4.73
CA VAL A 199 7.26 -11.79 -3.47
C VAL A 199 7.41 -10.28 -3.47
N GLU A 200 6.34 -9.55 -3.18
CA GLU A 200 6.45 -8.10 -3.00
C GLU A 200 7.32 -7.83 -1.76
N VAL A 201 8.31 -6.96 -1.91
CA VAL A 201 9.30 -6.68 -0.86
C VAL A 201 8.62 -6.18 0.41
N GLU A 202 7.57 -5.38 0.28
CA GLU A 202 6.78 -4.88 1.41
C GLU A 202 6.02 -5.99 2.14
N ASP A 203 5.47 -6.97 1.43
CA ASP A 203 4.80 -8.12 2.04
C ASP A 203 5.81 -9.02 2.76
N TYR A 204 7.00 -9.21 2.17
CA TYR A 204 8.09 -9.91 2.82
C TYR A 204 8.54 -9.21 4.12
N TYR A 205 8.72 -7.88 4.08
CA TYR A 205 9.06 -7.11 5.28
C TYR A 205 7.95 -7.14 6.32
N ARG A 206 6.69 -7.09 5.90
CA ARG A 206 5.53 -7.18 6.79
C ARG A 206 5.45 -8.55 7.45
N GLU A 207 5.61 -9.64 6.69
CA GLU A 207 5.67 -11.01 7.22
C GLU A 207 6.85 -11.19 8.19
N LYS A 208 8.04 -10.74 7.83
CA LYS A 208 9.22 -10.79 8.70
C LYS A 208 9.07 -9.96 9.95
N LYS A 209 8.50 -8.76 9.82
CA LYS A 209 8.18 -7.93 10.97
C LYS A 209 7.16 -8.61 11.89
N GLN A 210 6.14 -9.24 11.34
CA GLN A 210 5.13 -9.96 12.12
C GLN A 210 5.71 -11.20 12.80
N GLU A 211 6.62 -11.94 12.14
CA GLU A 211 7.37 -13.03 12.78
C GLU A 211 8.22 -12.53 13.96
N SER A 212 8.93 -11.42 13.82
CA SER A 212 9.74 -10.86 14.91
C SER A 212 8.90 -10.31 16.07
N LEU A 213 7.68 -9.83 15.78
CA LEU A 213 6.72 -9.36 16.78
C LEU A 213 6.19 -10.46 17.69
N GLU A 214 6.22 -11.70 17.23
CA GLU A 214 5.71 -12.88 17.94
C GLU A 214 6.82 -13.77 18.52
N MET A 215 8.04 -13.24 18.64
CA MET A 215 9.17 -13.95 19.22
C MET A 215 9.58 -13.38 20.57
N LEU A 216 9.93 -14.25 21.51
CA LEU A 216 10.72 -13.90 22.65
C LEU A 216 12.20 -14.05 22.30
N GLN A 217 12.97 -12.99 22.38
CA GLN A 217 14.42 -13.06 22.26
C GLN A 217 15.07 -12.94 23.63
N ILE A 218 15.94 -13.86 23.96
CA ILE A 218 16.71 -13.86 25.21
C ILE A 218 18.16 -13.56 24.85
N PHE A 219 18.67 -12.45 25.35
CA PHE A 219 20.06 -12.07 25.27
C PHE A 219 20.79 -12.37 26.57
N TRP A 220 22.05 -12.72 26.48
CA TRP A 220 22.93 -12.83 27.66
C TRP A 220 24.15 -11.95 27.49
N ASP A 221 24.58 -11.35 28.60
CA ASP A 221 25.82 -10.59 28.67
C ASP A 221 26.90 -11.44 29.38
N ASN A 222 28.00 -11.67 28.69
CA ASN A 222 29.19 -12.34 29.19
C ASN A 222 30.34 -11.36 29.46
N GLY A 223 30.02 -10.10 29.77
CA GLY A 223 30.96 -8.99 30.01
C GLY A 223 31.28 -8.18 28.75
N LYS A 224 30.57 -8.37 27.65
CA LYS A 224 30.75 -7.64 26.36
C LYS A 224 29.54 -6.82 25.93
N SER A 225 28.56 -6.63 26.79
CA SER A 225 27.25 -6.08 26.52
C SER A 225 26.36 -6.99 25.64
N PHE A 226 25.06 -6.72 25.62
CA PHE A 226 24.10 -7.46 24.80
C PHE A 226 24.37 -7.27 23.31
N ASN A 227 24.33 -8.36 22.56
CA ASN A 227 24.47 -8.35 21.10
C ASN A 227 23.69 -9.52 20.47
N GLU A 228 23.42 -9.43 19.16
CA GLU A 228 22.64 -10.43 18.43
C GLU A 228 23.28 -11.84 18.39
N ALA A 229 24.61 -11.92 18.41
CA ALA A 229 25.31 -13.19 18.39
C ALA A 229 25.17 -13.97 19.72
N ASP A 230 24.97 -13.23 20.81
CA ASP A 230 24.78 -13.76 22.17
C ASP A 230 23.27 -13.70 22.52
N SER A 231 22.44 -14.31 21.68
CA SER A 231 20.99 -14.39 21.89
C SER A 231 20.36 -15.65 21.31
N VAL A 232 19.16 -15.98 21.78
CA VAL A 232 18.32 -17.07 21.27
C VAL A 232 16.87 -16.57 21.12
N ARG A 233 16.16 -17.09 20.13
CA ARG A 233 14.76 -16.71 19.82
C ARG A 233 13.82 -17.89 19.99
N TYR A 234 12.66 -17.62 20.59
CA TYR A 234 11.58 -18.57 20.80
C TYR A 234 10.27 -18.00 20.26
N LEU A 235 9.54 -18.79 19.49
CA LEU A 235 8.26 -18.38 18.89
C LEU A 235 7.11 -18.50 19.90
N PHE A 236 6.27 -17.47 20.02
CA PHE A 236 5.00 -17.58 20.71
C PHE A 236 4.04 -18.48 19.92
N ARG A 237 3.41 -19.44 20.59
CA ARG A 237 2.38 -20.31 20.02
C ARG A 237 1.04 -20.00 20.67
N ASN A 238 0.08 -19.52 19.86
CA ASN A 238 -1.22 -19.08 20.36
C ASN A 238 -1.11 -18.03 21.49
N GLY A 239 -0.19 -17.07 21.34
CA GLY A 239 0.07 -16.01 22.32
C GLY A 239 0.71 -16.50 23.62
N LYS A 240 1.27 -17.70 23.67
CA LYS A 240 1.91 -18.28 24.85
C LYS A 240 3.29 -18.83 24.52
N ILE A 241 4.18 -18.73 25.48
CA ILE A 241 5.50 -19.38 25.44
C ILE A 241 5.77 -20.07 26.76
N GLN A 242 6.32 -21.25 26.65
CA GLN A 242 6.91 -21.98 27.75
C GLN A 242 8.20 -22.61 27.24
N THR A 243 9.32 -22.20 27.82
CA THR A 243 10.63 -22.66 27.40
C THR A 243 11.57 -22.73 28.59
N GLU A 244 12.59 -23.55 28.43
CA GLU A 244 13.72 -23.61 29.33
C GLU A 244 14.95 -23.13 28.54
N PHE A 245 15.77 -22.33 29.19
CA PHE A 245 16.97 -21.77 28.59
C PHE A 245 18.17 -22.11 29.45
N GLU A 246 19.13 -22.83 28.86
CA GLU A 246 20.39 -23.17 29.50
C GLU A 246 21.34 -21.95 29.41
N LEU A 247 21.78 -21.49 30.58
CA LEU A 247 22.64 -20.31 30.66
C LEU A 247 24.05 -20.63 30.16
N PRO A 248 24.58 -19.86 29.21
CA PRO A 248 25.99 -19.94 28.84
C PRO A 248 26.92 -19.59 30.00
N GLU A 249 28.12 -20.17 29.98
CA GLU A 249 29.14 -19.88 31.01
C GLU A 249 29.48 -18.38 31.00
N ASN A 250 29.74 -17.87 32.20
CA ASN A 250 30.07 -16.45 32.48
C ASN A 250 28.94 -15.45 32.15
N THR A 251 27.68 -15.88 32.07
CA THR A 251 26.55 -14.97 31.95
C THR A 251 26.40 -14.16 33.21
N THR A 252 26.42 -12.84 33.14
CA THR A 252 26.28 -11.89 34.22
C THR A 252 24.89 -11.27 34.29
N MET A 253 24.29 -11.01 33.14
CA MET A 253 22.98 -10.37 32.99
C MET A 253 22.19 -11.06 31.89
N LEU A 254 20.85 -10.94 31.97
CA LEU A 254 19.94 -11.36 30.89
C LEU A 254 19.02 -10.21 30.50
N ARG A 255 18.66 -10.15 29.21
CA ARG A 255 17.60 -9.31 28.70
C ARG A 255 16.63 -10.17 27.88
N LEU A 256 15.38 -10.07 28.20
CA LEU A 256 14.29 -10.77 27.52
C LEU A 256 13.45 -9.73 26.80
N ASP A 257 13.40 -9.81 25.48
CA ASP A 257 12.63 -8.94 24.60
C ASP A 257 11.43 -9.72 24.08
N PRO A 258 10.20 -9.48 24.57
CA PRO A 258 9.02 -10.25 24.20
C PRO A 258 8.40 -9.79 22.86
N GLY A 259 9.18 -9.24 21.95
CA GLY A 259 8.83 -8.75 20.63
C GLY A 259 9.10 -7.26 20.44
N GLU A 260 8.73 -6.73 19.29
CA GLU A 260 9.11 -5.38 18.84
C GLU A 260 7.96 -4.36 18.81
N MET A 261 6.87 -4.58 19.57
CA MET A 261 5.73 -3.64 19.61
C MET A 261 5.14 -3.51 21.01
N SER A 262 4.39 -2.42 21.21
CA SER A 262 3.59 -2.24 22.42
C SER A 262 2.65 -3.44 22.61
N LYS A 263 2.65 -4.01 23.79
CA LYS A 263 1.83 -5.19 24.13
C LYS A 263 1.59 -5.36 25.62
N GLY A 264 0.56 -6.14 25.93
CA GLY A 264 0.36 -6.72 27.26
C GLY A 264 1.06 -8.07 27.37
N LEU A 265 1.78 -8.31 28.47
CA LEU A 265 2.46 -9.56 28.77
C LEU A 265 2.09 -10.02 30.17
N LYS A 266 1.74 -11.30 30.32
CA LYS A 266 1.57 -11.95 31.60
C LYS A 266 2.71 -12.92 31.86
N ILE A 267 3.53 -12.64 32.87
CA ILE A 267 4.57 -13.53 33.35
C ILE A 267 3.94 -14.48 34.39
N VAL A 268 3.67 -15.71 33.96
CA VAL A 268 3.04 -16.72 34.82
C VAL A 268 4.07 -17.34 35.78
N LYS A 269 5.27 -17.63 35.25
CA LYS A 269 6.38 -18.20 36.01
C LYS A 269 7.69 -17.81 35.34
N LEU A 270 8.62 -17.26 36.12
CA LEU A 270 10.02 -17.03 35.74
C LEU A 270 10.90 -17.44 36.93
N THR A 271 11.57 -18.57 36.82
CA THR A 271 12.30 -19.20 37.92
C THR A 271 13.64 -19.73 37.45
N TRP A 272 14.57 -19.84 38.38
CA TRP A 272 15.78 -20.64 38.19
C TRP A 272 15.48 -22.14 38.27
N GLU A 273 16.46 -22.99 37.94
CA GLU A 273 16.33 -24.47 38.00
C GLU A 273 15.93 -24.96 39.40
N ASP A 274 16.37 -24.30 40.46
CA ASP A 274 16.02 -24.63 41.85
C ASP A 274 14.62 -24.11 42.27
N GLU A 275 13.78 -23.72 41.31
CA GLU A 275 12.44 -23.15 41.50
C GLU A 275 12.40 -21.78 42.23
N SER A 276 13.55 -21.19 42.57
CA SER A 276 13.56 -19.85 43.14
C SER A 276 13.20 -18.79 42.11
N GLN A 277 12.51 -17.76 42.56
CA GLN A 277 12.05 -16.66 41.70
C GLN A 277 13.22 -15.85 41.12
N VAL A 278 13.17 -15.58 39.81
CA VAL A 278 14.07 -14.65 39.15
C VAL A 278 13.64 -13.21 39.51
N LYS A 279 14.59 -12.41 39.96
CA LYS A 279 14.38 -10.97 40.18
C LYS A 279 14.69 -10.25 38.89
N PHE A 280 13.78 -9.40 38.45
CA PHE A 280 13.92 -8.61 37.21
C PHE A 280 13.33 -7.22 37.41
N HIS A 281 13.72 -6.31 36.54
CA HIS A 281 13.02 -5.06 36.30
C HIS A 281 12.64 -4.95 34.82
N THR A 282 11.75 -4.03 34.48
CA THR A 282 11.22 -3.88 33.13
C THR A 282 10.87 -2.41 32.88
N ASP A 283 10.89 -2.00 31.63
CA ASP A 283 10.34 -0.72 31.14
C ASP A 283 8.81 -0.72 31.01
N GLY A 284 8.18 -1.89 31.17
CA GLY A 284 6.73 -2.04 31.20
C GLY A 284 6.10 -1.57 32.52
N CYS A 285 4.86 -1.10 32.44
CA CYS A 285 4.04 -0.71 33.58
C CYS A 285 3.29 -1.93 34.13
N GLU A 286 3.47 -2.30 35.41
CA GLU A 286 2.68 -3.38 36.01
C GLU A 286 1.24 -2.90 36.22
N VAL A 287 0.29 -3.57 35.55
CA VAL A 287 -1.15 -3.26 35.61
C VAL A 287 -1.93 -4.17 36.58
N SER A 288 -1.43 -5.37 36.79
CA SER A 288 -1.86 -6.29 37.86
C SER A 288 -0.73 -7.27 38.17
N SER A 289 -0.86 -8.07 39.23
CA SER A 289 0.21 -8.98 39.67
C SER A 289 0.69 -9.88 38.51
N GLY A 290 1.94 -9.67 38.09
CA GLY A 290 2.59 -10.38 36.99
C GLY A 290 2.10 -10.01 35.59
N GLU A 291 1.25 -8.99 35.46
CA GLU A 291 0.76 -8.48 34.17
C GLU A 291 1.37 -7.09 33.91
N PHE A 292 2.08 -6.97 32.79
CA PHE A 292 2.80 -5.78 32.38
C PHE A 292 2.26 -5.25 31.06
N TYR A 293 2.19 -3.94 30.92
CA TYR A 293 1.90 -3.27 29.66
C TYR A 293 3.12 -2.47 29.21
N PHE A 294 3.57 -2.73 28.01
CA PHE A 294 4.67 -2.04 27.35
C PHE A 294 4.10 -1.07 26.33
N GLY A 295 4.34 0.22 26.51
CA GLY A 295 3.84 1.27 25.64
C GLY A 295 4.79 1.63 24.49
N GLY A 296 6.01 1.11 24.49
CA GLY A 296 7.05 1.35 23.50
C GLY A 296 7.17 0.23 22.46
N ASP A 297 8.02 0.49 21.45
CA ASP A 297 8.29 -0.45 20.35
C ASP A 297 9.43 -1.44 20.68
N ASP A 298 10.04 -1.37 21.86
CA ASP A 298 11.17 -2.21 22.29
C ASP A 298 10.96 -2.63 23.75
N PRO A 299 10.00 -3.53 24.04
CA PRO A 299 9.70 -4.01 25.38
C PRO A 299 10.85 -4.86 25.94
N GLN A 300 11.32 -4.53 27.16
CA GLN A 300 12.46 -5.20 27.77
C GLN A 300 12.16 -5.66 29.21
N ILE A 301 12.67 -6.85 29.53
CA ILE A 301 12.71 -7.40 30.88
C ILE A 301 14.17 -7.72 31.18
N ILE A 302 14.74 -7.13 32.23
CA ILE A 302 16.16 -7.24 32.53
C ILE A 302 16.37 -7.95 33.84
N VAL A 303 17.25 -8.94 33.85
CA VAL A 303 17.75 -9.64 35.04
C VAL A 303 19.16 -9.16 35.28
N ASP A 304 19.33 -8.24 36.27
CA ASP A 304 20.56 -7.52 36.53
C ASP A 304 21.71 -8.39 37.06
N SER A 305 21.41 -9.54 37.62
CA SER A 305 22.42 -10.43 38.15
C SER A 305 22.03 -11.87 38.06
N VAL A 306 22.91 -12.66 37.48
CA VAL A 306 22.81 -14.12 37.47
C VAL A 306 23.67 -14.67 38.60
N PRO A 307 23.11 -15.48 39.53
CA PRO A 307 23.88 -16.03 40.65
C PRO A 307 25.00 -16.96 40.16
N GLU A 308 26.22 -16.81 40.70
CA GLU A 308 27.39 -17.58 40.28
C GLU A 308 27.26 -19.10 40.39
N ASN A 309 26.35 -19.59 41.23
CA ASN A 309 26.13 -21.01 41.47
C ASN A 309 24.94 -21.60 40.67
N ARG A 310 24.41 -20.87 39.69
CA ARG A 310 23.27 -21.30 38.91
C ARG A 310 23.68 -21.39 37.43
N LYS A 311 23.85 -22.62 37.00
CA LYS A 311 24.10 -22.98 35.63
C LYS A 311 22.81 -23.40 34.96
#